data_d5ede25204e2641ee1b9b86b6a4c3c3b
#
_entry.id   d5ede25204e2641ee1b9b86b6a4c3c3b
#
_cell.length_a   1.000
_cell.length_b   1.000
_cell.length_c   1.000
_cell.angle_alpha   90.00
_cell.angle_beta   90.00
_cell.angle_gamma   90.00
#
_symmetry.space_group_name_H-M   'P 1'
#
loop_
_entity.id
_entity.type
_entity.pdbx_description
1 polymer ?
#
loop_
_entity_poly.entity_id
_entity_poly.type
_entity_poly.pdbx_seq_one_letter_code
_entity_poly.pdbx_strand_id
1 'polypeptide(L)'
;PPQMPRASAESCYIMSLLLDRRRAGVLLHPTSLPGPGPRGVLGADARRFVDLLAAAGFSVWQTLPLGPVDQSLSPYQMKSAHAGSTDLIDPADLVSRGWLPEAMMDADAPTRLRACYQHFRSQASAADHAAFDHFVQQQRSWLLPYSLFEHHRRGSGGQPWWEWPEAIRQRDPATMTSTLAQGRDSLRSIAFEQYLFDLQWQALREYARSRGVLLFGDLPFYLDLDSVELWWHRKLFRVDAAGRPEAVAGVPPDYFNAEGQLWGNPLYDWDAMRAEGFRWW
;
A
#
# COMPACT_ATOMS: atom_id res chain seq x y z
N PRO A 1 1.19 31.69 10.78
CA PRO A 1 0.70 30.53 10.06
C PRO A 1 1.86 29.93 9.25
N PRO A 2 2.19 28.65 9.44
CA PRO A 2 3.23 28.01 8.64
C PRO A 2 2.74 27.99 7.20
N GLN A 3 3.56 28.49 6.28
CA GLN A 3 3.31 28.40 4.85
C GLN A 3 3.37 26.94 4.47
N MET A 4 2.27 26.43 3.87
CA MET A 4 2.28 25.13 3.20
C MET A 4 3.39 25.12 2.15
N PRO A 5 4.14 24.01 2.00
CA PRO A 5 5.10 23.91 0.91
C PRO A 5 4.37 24.13 -0.40
N ARG A 6 4.81 25.09 -1.18
CA ARG A 6 4.26 25.35 -2.52
C ARG A 6 4.49 24.10 -3.35
N ALA A 7 3.41 23.52 -3.86
CA ALA A 7 3.52 22.49 -4.89
C ALA A 7 4.45 23.05 -6.00
N SER A 8 5.33 22.20 -6.52
CA SER A 8 6.21 22.61 -7.59
C SER A 8 5.37 23.12 -8.77
N ALA A 9 5.88 24.08 -9.55
CA ALA A 9 5.19 24.62 -10.70
C ALA A 9 4.73 23.53 -11.69
N GLU A 10 5.50 22.43 -11.78
CA GLU A 10 5.14 21.23 -12.57
C GLU A 10 3.92 20.49 -12.01
N SER A 11 3.80 20.32 -10.68
CA SER A 11 2.62 19.69 -10.05
C SER A 11 1.35 20.52 -10.29
N CYS A 12 1.47 21.86 -10.21
CA CYS A 12 0.36 22.77 -10.47
C CYS A 12 -0.05 22.77 -11.95
N TYR A 13 0.93 22.67 -12.87
CA TYR A 13 0.70 22.59 -14.30
C TYR A 13 0.05 21.26 -14.71
N ILE A 14 0.48 20.15 -14.15
CA ILE A 14 -0.11 18.82 -14.38
C ILE A 14 -1.56 18.78 -13.86
N MET A 15 -1.84 19.32 -12.67
CA MET A 15 -3.22 19.42 -12.15
C MET A 15 -4.11 20.29 -13.03
N SER A 16 -3.63 21.38 -13.61
CA SER A 16 -4.42 22.22 -14.51
C SER A 16 -4.80 21.46 -15.80
N LEU A 17 -3.90 20.63 -16.34
CA LEU A 17 -4.16 19.80 -17.52
C LEU A 17 -5.17 18.67 -17.26
N LEU A 18 -5.34 18.23 -16.01
CA LEU A 18 -6.28 17.17 -15.64
C LEU A 18 -7.73 17.63 -15.61
N LEU A 19 -7.96 18.91 -15.28
CA LEU A 19 -9.28 19.50 -15.08
C LEU A 19 -9.70 20.45 -16.23
N ASP A 20 -8.91 20.55 -17.29
CA ASP A 20 -9.12 21.48 -18.42
C ASP A 20 -10.28 21.08 -19.33
N ARG A 21 -10.75 19.84 -19.28
CA ARG A 21 -11.81 19.29 -20.13
C ARG A 21 -12.59 18.17 -19.46
N ARG A 22 -13.79 17.92 -19.97
CA ARG A 22 -14.57 16.71 -19.57
C ARG A 22 -13.83 15.46 -20.02
N ARG A 23 -13.81 14.45 -19.14
CA ARG A 23 -13.21 13.15 -19.37
C ARG A 23 -14.22 12.05 -19.06
N ALA A 24 -14.09 10.95 -19.76
CA ALA A 24 -14.79 9.70 -19.41
C ALA A 24 -13.77 8.68 -18.93
N GLY A 25 -14.17 7.88 -17.96
CA GLY A 25 -13.32 6.83 -17.39
C GLY A 25 -14.10 5.62 -16.95
N VAL A 26 -13.36 4.59 -16.57
CA VAL A 26 -13.91 3.34 -16.00
C VAL A 26 -13.33 3.16 -14.62
N LEU A 27 -14.19 2.85 -13.64
CA LEU A 27 -13.77 2.39 -12.32
C LEU A 27 -13.67 0.87 -12.36
N LEU A 28 -12.48 0.35 -12.13
CA LEU A 28 -12.21 -1.08 -12.03
C LEU A 28 -10.98 -1.32 -11.14
N HIS A 29 -11.14 -2.12 -10.08
CA HIS A 29 -9.99 -2.54 -9.29
C HIS A 29 -9.15 -3.56 -10.09
N PRO A 30 -7.79 -3.48 -10.08
CA PRO A 30 -6.94 -4.38 -10.86
C PRO A 30 -7.19 -5.86 -10.61
N THR A 31 -7.60 -6.25 -9.39
CA THR A 31 -7.96 -7.65 -9.08
C THR A 31 -9.16 -8.19 -9.84
N SER A 32 -9.98 -7.33 -10.46
CA SER A 32 -11.11 -7.72 -11.30
C SER A 32 -10.72 -7.99 -12.76
N LEU A 33 -9.47 -7.72 -13.11
CA LEU A 33 -8.94 -8.08 -14.43
C LEU A 33 -8.68 -9.58 -14.52
N PRO A 34 -8.66 -10.16 -15.72
CA PRO A 34 -8.08 -11.48 -15.93
C PRO A 34 -6.63 -11.53 -15.42
N GLY A 35 -6.14 -12.71 -15.12
CA GLY A 35 -4.77 -12.88 -14.66
C GLY A 35 -4.34 -14.34 -14.66
N PRO A 36 -3.09 -14.63 -14.30
CA PRO A 36 -2.57 -15.99 -14.21
C PRO A 36 -3.19 -16.80 -13.06
N GLY A 37 -3.94 -16.16 -12.18
CA GLY A 37 -4.61 -16.74 -11.02
C GLY A 37 -6.06 -16.27 -10.90
N PRO A 38 -6.66 -16.44 -9.70
CA PRO A 38 -8.06 -16.07 -9.47
C PRO A 38 -8.29 -14.55 -9.44
N ARG A 39 -7.24 -13.75 -9.45
CA ARG A 39 -7.28 -12.28 -9.42
C ARG A 39 -6.30 -11.70 -10.42
N GLY A 40 -6.66 -10.53 -10.95
CA GLY A 40 -5.77 -9.75 -11.80
C GLY A 40 -4.60 -9.15 -11.01
N VAL A 41 -3.51 -8.88 -11.73
CA VAL A 41 -2.26 -8.33 -11.22
C VAL A 41 -1.80 -7.14 -12.07
N LEU A 42 -0.76 -6.42 -11.66
CA LEU A 42 -0.19 -5.26 -12.37
C LEU A 42 0.68 -5.69 -13.58
N GLY A 43 0.18 -6.63 -14.36
CA GLY A 43 0.89 -7.28 -15.45
C GLY A 43 0.33 -6.97 -16.84
N ALA A 44 0.45 -7.95 -17.72
CA ALA A 44 0.06 -7.83 -19.14
C ALA A 44 -1.44 -7.50 -19.32
N ASP A 45 -2.32 -8.08 -18.49
CA ASP A 45 -3.76 -7.82 -18.56
C ASP A 45 -4.12 -6.39 -18.13
N ALA A 46 -3.42 -5.84 -17.15
CA ALA A 46 -3.58 -4.44 -16.78
C ALA A 46 -3.18 -3.51 -17.94
N ARG A 47 -2.11 -3.82 -18.66
CA ARG A 47 -1.71 -3.07 -19.87
C ARG A 47 -2.72 -3.22 -21.00
N ARG A 48 -3.22 -4.44 -21.25
CA ARG A 48 -4.30 -4.66 -22.23
C ARG A 48 -5.56 -3.87 -21.89
N PHE A 49 -5.89 -3.76 -20.62
CA PHE A 49 -7.02 -2.94 -20.19
C PHE A 49 -6.78 -1.43 -20.48
N VAL A 50 -5.58 -0.93 -20.25
CA VAL A 50 -5.20 0.43 -20.66
C VAL A 50 -5.36 0.64 -22.18
N ASP A 51 -4.91 -0.34 -23.00
CA ASP A 51 -5.07 -0.27 -24.46
C ASP A 51 -6.55 -0.26 -24.87
N LEU A 52 -7.38 -1.09 -24.21
CA LEU A 52 -8.84 -1.10 -24.42
C LEU A 52 -9.46 0.26 -24.11
N LEU A 53 -9.12 0.86 -22.98
CA LEU A 53 -9.61 2.17 -22.58
C LEU A 53 -9.23 3.24 -23.59
N ALA A 54 -7.96 3.28 -24.01
CA ALA A 54 -7.48 4.20 -25.00
C ALA A 54 -8.19 4.05 -26.36
N ALA A 55 -8.34 2.80 -26.83
CA ALA A 55 -9.04 2.49 -28.09
C ALA A 55 -10.53 2.86 -28.05
N ALA A 56 -11.17 2.73 -26.88
CA ALA A 56 -12.57 3.09 -26.66
C ALA A 56 -12.78 4.60 -26.40
N GLY A 57 -11.71 5.41 -26.38
CA GLY A 57 -11.79 6.85 -26.15
C GLY A 57 -11.92 7.26 -24.68
N PHE A 58 -11.74 6.33 -23.72
CA PHE A 58 -11.64 6.66 -22.31
C PHE A 58 -10.26 7.21 -21.98
N SER A 59 -10.21 8.21 -21.11
CA SER A 59 -8.97 8.87 -20.70
C SER A 59 -8.65 8.75 -19.22
N VAL A 60 -9.48 8.01 -18.46
CA VAL A 60 -9.28 7.79 -17.03
C VAL A 60 -9.56 6.33 -16.68
N TRP A 61 -8.64 5.72 -15.95
CA TRP A 61 -8.86 4.49 -15.20
C TRP A 61 -8.88 4.82 -13.71
N GLN A 62 -10.06 4.74 -13.10
CA GLN A 62 -10.22 4.89 -11.66
C GLN A 62 -10.05 3.55 -10.96
N THR A 63 -9.26 3.51 -9.89
CA THR A 63 -9.10 2.34 -9.02
C THR A 63 -9.63 2.64 -7.63
N LEU A 64 -10.00 1.59 -6.91
CA LEU A 64 -10.13 1.62 -5.45
C LEU A 64 -8.74 1.55 -4.81
N PRO A 65 -8.60 1.75 -3.47
CA PRO A 65 -7.31 1.64 -2.80
C PRO A 65 -6.60 0.31 -3.08
N LEU A 66 -5.28 0.35 -3.28
CA LEU A 66 -4.45 -0.80 -3.70
C LEU A 66 -3.61 -1.37 -2.55
N GLY A 67 -3.93 -1.02 -1.31
CA GLY A 67 -3.18 -1.45 -0.13
C GLY A 67 -3.43 -2.90 0.28
N PRO A 68 -2.63 -3.42 1.23
CA PRO A 68 -2.83 -4.74 1.80
C PRO A 68 -4.09 -4.76 2.66
N VAL A 69 -5.01 -5.64 2.33
CA VAL A 69 -6.31 -5.79 3.01
C VAL A 69 -6.31 -6.97 3.98
N ASP A 70 -7.32 -7.02 4.84
CA ASP A 70 -7.59 -8.14 5.71
C ASP A 70 -8.37 -9.27 5.00
N GLN A 71 -8.89 -10.22 5.79
CA GLN A 71 -9.68 -11.34 5.26
C GLN A 71 -11.02 -10.93 4.63
N SER A 72 -11.53 -9.73 4.95
CA SER A 72 -12.76 -9.20 4.34
C SER A 72 -12.58 -8.87 2.87
N LEU A 73 -11.33 -8.69 2.42
CA LEU A 73 -10.93 -8.24 1.08
C LEU A 73 -11.50 -6.87 0.71
N SER A 74 -12.02 -6.13 1.69
CA SER A 74 -12.48 -4.77 1.48
C SER A 74 -11.29 -3.83 1.22
N PRO A 75 -11.26 -3.10 0.10
CA PRO A 75 -10.17 -2.17 -0.17
C PRO A 75 -10.11 -1.00 0.83
N TYR A 76 -11.12 -0.84 1.68
CA TYR A 76 -11.17 0.18 2.73
C TYR A 76 -10.78 -0.33 4.12
N GLN A 77 -10.50 -1.64 4.26
CA GLN A 77 -9.98 -2.26 5.50
C GLN A 77 -8.49 -2.58 5.32
N MET A 78 -7.69 -1.52 5.15
CA MET A 78 -6.27 -1.67 4.85
C MET A 78 -5.40 -1.69 6.09
N LYS A 79 -4.35 -2.52 6.03
CA LYS A 79 -3.31 -2.62 7.07
C LYS A 79 -2.29 -1.48 7.00
N SER A 80 -2.29 -0.73 5.91
CA SER A 80 -1.47 0.48 5.72
C SER A 80 -2.07 1.40 4.67
N ALA A 81 -2.00 2.71 4.88
CA ALA A 81 -2.35 3.73 3.90
C ALA A 81 -1.29 3.91 2.80
N HIS A 82 -0.06 3.46 3.04
CA HIS A 82 1.08 3.70 2.16
C HIS A 82 1.55 2.47 1.40
N ALA A 83 1.38 1.28 1.99
CA ALA A 83 1.86 0.04 1.39
C ALA A 83 0.96 -0.43 0.25
N GLY A 84 1.56 -1.03 -0.77
CA GLY A 84 0.85 -1.73 -1.83
C GLY A 84 0.57 -3.19 -1.48
N SER A 85 -0.54 -3.73 -1.99
CA SER A 85 -0.88 -5.15 -1.83
C SER A 85 0.06 -6.02 -2.64
N THR A 86 0.70 -6.98 -1.98
CA THR A 86 1.57 -7.97 -2.63
C THR A 86 0.80 -8.92 -3.54
N ASP A 87 -0.51 -9.04 -3.38
CA ASP A 87 -1.39 -9.84 -4.25
C ASP A 87 -1.49 -9.26 -5.67
N LEU A 88 -1.15 -7.99 -5.85
CA LEU A 88 -1.15 -7.32 -7.15
C LEU A 88 0.17 -7.49 -7.92
N ILE A 89 1.19 -8.08 -7.32
CA ILE A 89 2.48 -8.29 -7.97
C ILE A 89 2.36 -9.36 -9.03
N ASP A 90 2.74 -9.03 -10.27
CA ASP A 90 2.79 -9.96 -11.40
C ASP A 90 4.05 -10.85 -11.32
N PRO A 91 3.89 -12.17 -11.13
CA PRO A 91 5.04 -13.07 -11.09
C PRO A 91 5.74 -13.22 -12.45
N ALA A 92 5.04 -13.05 -13.57
CA ALA A 92 5.64 -13.16 -14.90
C ALA A 92 6.68 -12.05 -15.16
N ASP A 93 6.43 -10.83 -14.68
CA ASP A 93 7.41 -9.76 -14.72
C ASP A 93 8.67 -10.11 -13.90
N LEU A 94 8.51 -10.76 -12.75
CA LEU A 94 9.64 -11.16 -11.90
C LEU A 94 10.50 -12.25 -12.57
N VAL A 95 9.88 -13.19 -13.29
CA VAL A 95 10.58 -14.18 -14.10
C VAL A 95 11.34 -13.50 -15.25
N SER A 96 10.68 -12.58 -15.94
CA SER A 96 11.30 -11.85 -17.07
C SER A 96 12.52 -11.00 -16.65
N ARG A 97 12.55 -10.53 -15.40
CA ARG A 97 13.70 -9.84 -14.80
C ARG A 97 14.82 -10.79 -14.35
N GLY A 98 14.59 -12.09 -14.36
CA GLY A 98 15.49 -13.07 -13.80
C GLY A 98 15.56 -13.05 -12.27
N TRP A 99 14.55 -12.50 -11.58
CA TRP A 99 14.49 -12.42 -10.12
C TRP A 99 13.64 -13.53 -9.51
N LEU A 100 12.85 -14.25 -10.29
CA LEU A 100 12.09 -15.41 -9.87
C LEU A 100 12.37 -16.59 -10.80
N PRO A 101 12.80 -17.77 -10.28
CA PRO A 101 12.87 -18.98 -11.08
C PRO A 101 11.48 -19.37 -11.63
N GLU A 102 11.42 -19.75 -12.90
CA GLU A 102 10.15 -20.13 -13.58
C GLU A 102 9.40 -21.24 -12.83
N ALA A 103 10.12 -22.21 -12.27
CA ALA A 103 9.55 -23.28 -11.45
C ALA A 103 8.77 -22.81 -10.21
N MET A 104 8.94 -21.53 -9.82
CA MET A 104 8.24 -20.94 -8.68
C MET A 104 6.97 -20.16 -9.06
N MET A 105 6.61 -20.14 -10.35
CA MET A 105 5.43 -19.40 -10.84
C MET A 105 4.13 -19.83 -10.15
N ASP A 106 3.94 -21.14 -9.98
CA ASP A 106 2.72 -21.72 -9.43
C ASP A 106 2.72 -21.86 -7.90
N ALA A 107 3.81 -21.42 -7.23
CA ALA A 107 3.88 -21.41 -5.79
C ALA A 107 2.90 -20.38 -5.20
N ASP A 108 2.49 -20.59 -3.93
CA ASP A 108 1.73 -19.56 -3.19
C ASP A 108 2.52 -18.24 -3.09
N ALA A 109 1.80 -17.13 -2.96
CA ALA A 109 2.41 -15.80 -3.00
C ALA A 109 3.51 -15.60 -1.95
N PRO A 110 3.37 -15.99 -0.67
CA PRO A 110 4.43 -15.87 0.32
C PRO A 110 5.69 -16.67 -0.04
N THR A 111 5.54 -17.90 -0.53
CA THR A 111 6.65 -18.77 -0.95
C THR A 111 7.35 -18.18 -2.15
N ARG A 112 6.59 -17.71 -3.14
CA ARG A 112 7.09 -17.07 -4.35
C ARG A 112 7.88 -15.79 -4.06
N LEU A 113 7.36 -14.90 -3.22
CA LEU A 113 8.03 -13.65 -2.85
C LEU A 113 9.32 -13.90 -2.07
N ARG A 114 9.33 -14.91 -1.20
CA ARG A 114 10.55 -15.34 -0.49
C ARG A 114 11.60 -15.86 -1.45
N ALA A 115 11.22 -16.72 -2.39
CA ALA A 115 12.12 -17.23 -3.42
C ALA A 115 12.67 -16.10 -4.31
N CYS A 116 11.82 -15.16 -4.69
CA CYS A 116 12.21 -13.97 -5.45
C CYS A 116 13.26 -13.15 -4.69
N TYR A 117 13.04 -12.86 -3.41
CA TYR A 117 14.00 -12.12 -2.60
C TYR A 117 15.34 -12.84 -2.47
N GLN A 118 15.33 -14.15 -2.24
CA GLN A 118 16.56 -14.95 -2.17
C GLN A 118 17.34 -14.93 -3.49
N HIS A 119 16.63 -15.08 -4.61
CA HIS A 119 17.22 -15.06 -5.93
C HIS A 119 17.78 -13.66 -6.29
N PHE A 120 17.00 -12.60 -6.02
CA PHE A 120 17.44 -11.23 -6.17
C PHE A 120 18.74 -10.95 -5.41
N ARG A 121 18.83 -11.36 -4.14
CA ARG A 121 20.04 -11.16 -3.32
C ARG A 121 21.29 -11.80 -3.90
N SER A 122 21.16 -12.92 -4.59
CA SER A 122 22.31 -13.68 -5.12
C SER A 122 22.61 -13.43 -6.58
N GLN A 123 21.62 -13.00 -7.39
CA GLN A 123 21.73 -12.95 -8.84
C GLN A 123 21.48 -11.56 -9.45
N ALA A 124 20.85 -10.64 -8.72
CA ALA A 124 20.57 -9.30 -9.26
C ALA A 124 21.84 -8.50 -9.49
N SER A 125 21.80 -7.61 -10.46
CA SER A 125 22.92 -6.73 -10.78
C SER A 125 23.21 -5.72 -9.65
N ALA A 126 24.42 -5.17 -9.64
CA ALA A 126 24.77 -4.08 -8.72
C ALA A 126 23.85 -2.86 -8.90
N ALA A 127 23.37 -2.60 -10.13
CA ALA A 127 22.44 -1.52 -10.41
C ALA A 127 21.05 -1.79 -9.77
N ASP A 128 20.55 -3.03 -9.83
CA ASP A 128 19.30 -3.43 -9.21
C ASP A 128 19.37 -3.31 -7.67
N HIS A 129 20.48 -3.75 -7.09
CA HIS A 129 20.71 -3.57 -5.65
C HIS A 129 20.74 -2.10 -5.25
N ALA A 130 21.43 -1.26 -6.01
CA ALA A 130 21.48 0.18 -5.76
C ALA A 130 20.10 0.83 -5.90
N ALA A 131 19.29 0.43 -6.87
CA ALA A 131 17.92 0.90 -7.06
C ALA A 131 17.02 0.51 -5.86
N PHE A 132 17.13 -0.72 -5.39
CA PHE A 132 16.40 -1.16 -4.18
C PHE A 132 16.85 -0.39 -2.93
N ASP A 133 18.14 -0.19 -2.73
CA ASP A 133 18.66 0.58 -1.60
C ASP A 133 18.19 2.04 -1.65
N HIS A 134 18.16 2.63 -2.84
CA HIS A 134 17.61 3.97 -3.04
C HIS A 134 16.12 4.04 -2.68
N PHE A 135 15.31 3.08 -3.13
CA PHE A 135 13.89 2.99 -2.76
C PHE A 135 13.71 2.91 -1.23
N VAL A 136 14.45 2.02 -0.56
CA VAL A 136 14.39 1.88 0.90
C VAL A 136 14.72 3.19 1.61
N GLN A 137 15.71 3.92 1.10
CA GLN A 137 16.10 5.20 1.67
C GLN A 137 15.04 6.29 1.44
N GLN A 138 14.52 6.40 0.23
CA GLN A 138 13.51 7.39 -0.14
C GLN A 138 12.17 7.16 0.60
N GLN A 139 11.77 5.90 0.76
CA GLN A 139 10.50 5.52 1.37
C GLN A 139 10.58 5.25 2.88
N ARG A 140 11.71 5.51 3.52
CA ARG A 140 12.02 5.13 4.90
C ARG A 140 10.96 5.58 5.92
N SER A 141 10.31 6.72 5.69
CA SER A 141 9.36 7.33 6.63
C SER A 141 8.16 6.43 6.94
N TRP A 142 7.64 5.71 5.95
CA TRP A 142 6.53 4.78 6.10
C TRP A 142 6.97 3.31 6.00
N LEU A 143 8.00 3.02 5.19
CA LEU A 143 8.43 1.67 4.88
C LEU A 143 9.06 0.97 6.09
N LEU A 144 9.80 1.69 6.92
CA LEU A 144 10.38 1.11 8.14
C LEU A 144 9.31 0.76 9.17
N PRO A 145 8.36 1.64 9.55
CA PRO A 145 7.22 1.27 10.37
C PRO A 145 6.42 0.09 9.82
N TYR A 146 6.14 0.08 8.52
CA TYR A 146 5.43 -1.02 7.87
C TYR A 146 6.20 -2.34 7.95
N SER A 147 7.50 -2.32 7.68
CA SER A 147 8.33 -3.54 7.76
C SER A 147 8.39 -4.10 9.18
N LEU A 148 8.47 -3.24 10.21
CA LEU A 148 8.42 -3.66 11.61
C LEU A 148 7.05 -4.24 11.97
N PHE A 149 5.96 -3.60 11.56
CA PHE A 149 4.61 -4.08 11.78
C PHE A 149 4.40 -5.47 11.15
N GLU A 150 4.72 -5.63 9.88
CA GLU A 150 4.57 -6.90 9.17
C GLU A 150 5.51 -7.99 9.71
N HIS A 151 6.72 -7.63 10.15
CA HIS A 151 7.61 -8.57 10.80
C HIS A 151 6.99 -9.19 12.06
N HIS A 152 6.46 -8.35 12.95
CA HIS A 152 5.80 -8.80 14.17
C HIS A 152 4.49 -9.53 13.89
N ARG A 153 3.69 -9.02 12.96
CA ARG A 153 2.43 -9.64 12.55
C ARG A 153 2.64 -11.05 11.99
N ARG A 154 3.61 -11.24 11.11
CA ARG A 154 3.96 -12.56 10.57
C ARG A 154 4.52 -13.48 11.67
N GLY A 155 5.34 -12.94 12.56
CA GLY A 155 5.92 -13.69 13.71
C GLY A 155 4.89 -14.12 14.74
N SER A 156 3.77 -13.41 14.88
CA SER A 156 2.65 -13.74 15.77
C SER A 156 1.55 -14.59 15.11
N GLY A 157 1.76 -15.07 13.87
CA GLY A 157 0.73 -15.83 13.15
C GLY A 157 -0.46 -14.99 12.69
N GLY A 158 -0.27 -13.68 12.49
CA GLY A 158 -1.29 -12.76 12.01
C GLY A 158 -2.18 -12.17 13.11
N GLN A 159 -1.82 -12.36 14.39
CA GLN A 159 -2.53 -11.71 15.49
C GLN A 159 -2.51 -10.19 15.36
N PRO A 160 -3.59 -9.50 15.74
CA PRO A 160 -3.65 -8.05 15.71
C PRO A 160 -2.66 -7.42 16.70
N TRP A 161 -2.19 -6.22 16.40
CA TRP A 161 -1.10 -5.60 17.16
C TRP A 161 -1.41 -5.37 18.66
N TRP A 162 -2.65 -5.24 19.06
CA TRP A 162 -3.05 -5.08 20.47
C TRP A 162 -2.93 -6.38 21.29
N GLU A 163 -2.77 -7.54 20.64
CA GLU A 163 -2.52 -8.82 21.27
C GLU A 163 -1.01 -9.16 21.38
N TRP A 164 -0.16 -8.34 20.79
CA TRP A 164 1.29 -8.55 20.85
C TRP A 164 1.86 -8.30 22.26
N PRO A 165 3.02 -8.85 22.58
CA PRO A 165 3.73 -8.55 23.82
C PRO A 165 3.84 -7.05 24.08
N GLU A 166 3.68 -6.63 25.31
CA GLU A 166 3.58 -5.22 25.69
C GLU A 166 4.75 -4.37 25.16
N ALA A 167 5.99 -4.88 25.24
CA ALA A 167 7.17 -4.16 24.77
C ALA A 167 7.08 -3.87 23.25
N ILE A 168 6.52 -4.78 22.44
CA ILE A 168 6.30 -4.59 21.00
C ILE A 168 5.11 -3.65 20.77
N ARG A 169 4.01 -3.90 21.48
CA ARG A 169 2.80 -3.07 21.40
C ARG A 169 3.07 -1.61 21.72
N GLN A 170 3.92 -1.35 22.72
CA GLN A 170 4.31 -0.01 23.13
C GLN A 170 5.53 0.52 22.39
N ARG A 171 6.12 -0.26 21.50
CA ARG A 171 7.32 0.08 20.73
C ARG A 171 8.48 0.50 21.65
N ASP A 172 8.71 -0.29 22.71
CA ASP A 172 9.83 -0.07 23.61
C ASP A 172 11.13 0.11 22.82
N PRO A 173 11.92 1.17 23.07
CA PRO A 173 13.11 1.49 22.28
C PRO A 173 14.15 0.36 22.23
N ALA A 174 14.37 -0.35 23.35
CA ALA A 174 15.32 -1.47 23.40
C ALA A 174 14.82 -2.65 22.58
N THR A 175 13.53 -2.95 22.67
CA THR A 175 12.87 -3.99 21.87
C THR A 175 12.92 -3.66 20.39
N MET A 176 12.62 -2.42 19.99
CA MET A 176 12.71 -2.00 18.58
C MET A 176 14.14 -2.08 18.05
N THR A 177 15.13 -1.68 18.85
CA THR A 177 16.57 -1.79 18.50
C THR A 177 16.96 -3.26 18.30
N SER A 178 16.52 -4.15 19.20
CA SER A 178 16.75 -5.60 19.07
C SER A 178 16.11 -6.18 17.80
N THR A 179 14.86 -5.78 17.53
CA THR A 179 14.16 -6.21 16.29
C THR A 179 14.90 -5.74 15.04
N LEU A 180 15.39 -4.51 15.00
CA LEU A 180 16.17 -4.01 13.88
C LEU A 180 17.48 -4.78 13.67
N ALA A 181 18.13 -5.19 14.75
CA ALA A 181 19.38 -5.95 14.68
C ALA A 181 19.17 -7.41 14.26
N GLN A 182 18.24 -8.10 14.92
CA GLN A 182 18.01 -9.54 14.73
C GLN A 182 17.09 -9.85 13.53
N GLY A 183 16.11 -8.97 13.25
CA GLY A 183 15.15 -9.10 12.16
C GLY A 183 15.59 -8.54 10.81
N ARG A 184 16.86 -8.13 10.69
CA ARG A 184 17.35 -7.37 9.53
C ARG A 184 16.99 -7.98 8.18
N ASP A 185 17.16 -9.29 8.02
CA ASP A 185 16.88 -9.97 6.76
C ASP A 185 15.36 -10.02 6.46
N SER A 186 14.55 -10.32 7.47
CA SER A 186 13.09 -10.30 7.37
C SER A 186 12.54 -8.91 7.03
N LEU A 187 13.03 -7.87 7.72
CA LEU A 187 12.62 -6.48 7.45
C LEU A 187 12.97 -6.06 6.04
N ARG A 188 14.16 -6.47 5.57
CA ARG A 188 14.60 -6.18 4.22
C ARG A 188 13.82 -6.95 3.15
N SER A 189 13.40 -8.20 3.45
CA SER A 189 12.50 -8.97 2.59
C SER A 189 11.13 -8.30 2.45
N ILE A 190 10.55 -7.80 3.54
CA ILE A 190 9.27 -7.08 3.51
C ILE A 190 9.40 -5.77 2.71
N ALA A 191 10.51 -5.04 2.91
CA ALA A 191 10.78 -3.84 2.13
C ALA A 191 10.94 -4.15 0.63
N PHE A 192 11.51 -5.31 0.29
CA PHE A 192 11.65 -5.76 -1.10
C PHE A 192 10.29 -6.08 -1.74
N GLU A 193 9.36 -6.67 -1.01
CA GLU A 193 7.99 -6.88 -1.51
C GLU A 193 7.34 -5.55 -1.92
N GLN A 194 7.54 -4.49 -1.13
CA GLN A 194 7.03 -3.15 -1.46
C GLN A 194 7.77 -2.51 -2.64
N TYR A 195 9.05 -2.77 -2.78
CA TYR A 195 9.82 -2.36 -3.95
C TYR A 195 9.29 -3.02 -5.24
N LEU A 196 8.97 -4.31 -5.22
CA LEU A 196 8.38 -5.02 -6.36
C LEU A 196 7.03 -4.40 -6.77
N PHE A 197 6.17 -4.12 -5.78
CA PHE A 197 4.90 -3.45 -6.05
C PHE A 197 5.13 -2.07 -6.69
N ASP A 198 6.01 -1.25 -6.11
CA ASP A 198 6.30 0.09 -6.62
C ASP A 198 6.82 0.05 -8.06
N LEU A 199 7.77 -0.84 -8.37
CA LEU A 199 8.29 -1.00 -9.73
C LEU A 199 7.19 -1.28 -10.75
N GLN A 200 6.31 -2.23 -10.45
CA GLN A 200 5.25 -2.63 -11.37
C GLN A 200 4.16 -1.56 -11.47
N TRP A 201 3.84 -0.90 -10.35
CA TRP A 201 2.90 0.21 -10.34
C TRP A 201 3.42 1.41 -11.15
N GLN A 202 4.68 1.80 -10.98
CA GLN A 202 5.29 2.87 -11.78
C GLN A 202 5.33 2.51 -13.27
N ALA A 203 5.68 1.27 -13.63
CA ALA A 203 5.67 0.80 -15.01
C ALA A 203 4.27 0.85 -15.63
N LEU A 204 3.21 0.49 -14.89
CA LEU A 204 1.83 0.59 -15.34
C LEU A 204 1.39 2.06 -15.50
N ARG A 205 1.76 2.92 -14.55
CA ARG A 205 1.46 4.36 -14.64
C ARG A 205 2.10 5.02 -15.87
N GLU A 206 3.37 4.71 -16.12
CA GLU A 206 4.08 5.23 -17.29
C GLU A 206 3.45 4.71 -18.59
N TYR A 207 3.11 3.42 -18.64
CA TYR A 207 2.41 2.83 -19.78
C TYR A 207 1.05 3.50 -20.02
N ALA A 208 0.23 3.66 -18.99
CA ALA A 208 -1.07 4.33 -19.10
C ALA A 208 -0.92 5.76 -19.60
N ARG A 209 0.05 6.52 -19.06
CA ARG A 209 0.36 7.88 -19.50
C ARG A 209 0.75 7.93 -20.98
N SER A 210 1.56 6.99 -21.45
CA SER A 210 1.96 6.91 -22.87
C SER A 210 0.79 6.66 -23.82
N ARG A 211 -0.31 6.07 -23.30
CA ARG A 211 -1.55 5.82 -24.03
C ARG A 211 -2.61 6.92 -23.83
N GLY A 212 -2.28 8.00 -23.12
CA GLY A 212 -3.22 9.08 -22.82
C GLY A 212 -4.28 8.73 -21.78
N VAL A 213 -4.09 7.63 -21.03
CA VAL A 213 -4.96 7.19 -19.93
C VAL A 213 -4.34 7.62 -18.60
N LEU A 214 -5.12 8.34 -17.79
CA LEU A 214 -4.73 8.79 -16.46
C LEU A 214 -5.20 7.77 -15.42
N LEU A 215 -4.35 7.43 -14.48
CA LEU A 215 -4.77 6.64 -13.32
C LEU A 215 -5.31 7.58 -12.25
N PHE A 216 -6.55 7.33 -11.83
CA PHE A 216 -7.23 8.04 -10.77
C PHE A 216 -7.40 7.12 -9.56
N GLY A 217 -6.57 7.33 -8.55
CA GLY A 217 -6.59 6.54 -7.31
C GLY A 217 -7.75 6.92 -6.41
N ASP A 218 -7.86 6.18 -5.32
CA ASP A 218 -8.78 6.45 -4.23
C ASP A 218 -7.96 6.59 -2.94
N LEU A 219 -8.17 7.69 -2.22
CA LEU A 219 -7.47 7.96 -0.97
C LEU A 219 -8.17 7.23 0.17
N PRO A 220 -7.52 6.28 0.84
CA PRO A 220 -8.10 5.58 1.98
C PRO A 220 -8.16 6.49 3.21
N PHE A 221 -9.23 7.27 3.33
CA PHE A 221 -9.40 8.20 4.45
C PHE A 221 -9.82 7.53 5.76
N TYR A 222 -10.22 6.26 5.74
CA TYR A 222 -10.35 5.41 6.93
C TYR A 222 -9.35 4.25 6.86
N LEU A 223 -8.91 3.81 8.03
CA LEU A 223 -7.95 2.71 8.20
C LEU A 223 -8.54 1.63 9.10
N ASP A 224 -8.04 0.42 8.96
CA ASP A 224 -8.33 -0.65 9.91
C ASP A 224 -7.71 -0.34 11.28
N LEU A 225 -8.38 -0.76 12.35
CA LEU A 225 -7.80 -0.70 13.69
C LEU A 225 -6.49 -1.49 13.77
N ASP A 226 -6.42 -2.65 13.10
CA ASP A 226 -5.21 -3.44 12.96
C ASP A 226 -4.34 -2.95 11.80
N SER A 227 -3.90 -1.68 11.87
CA SER A 227 -3.03 -1.06 10.87
C SER A 227 -1.73 -0.56 11.47
N VAL A 228 -0.72 -0.42 10.61
CA VAL A 228 0.57 0.13 11.01
C VAL A 228 0.43 1.56 11.52
N GLU A 229 -0.46 2.34 10.92
CA GLU A 229 -0.68 3.74 11.31
C GLU A 229 -1.19 3.84 12.74
N LEU A 230 -2.14 3.02 13.16
CA LEU A 230 -2.60 3.00 14.55
C LEU A 230 -1.55 2.45 15.51
N TRP A 231 -0.82 1.43 15.12
CA TRP A 231 0.27 0.92 15.95
C TRP A 231 1.39 1.95 16.10
N TRP A 232 1.80 2.63 15.00
CA TRP A 232 2.97 3.51 14.98
C TRP A 232 2.65 4.95 15.31
N HIS A 233 1.55 5.50 14.78
CA HIS A 233 1.14 6.90 14.92
C HIS A 233 -0.07 7.08 15.82
N ARG A 234 -0.19 6.27 16.87
CA ARG A 234 -1.36 6.21 17.77
C ARG A 234 -1.91 7.56 18.20
N LYS A 235 -1.03 8.54 18.46
CA LYS A 235 -1.37 9.91 18.85
C LYS A 235 -2.16 10.70 17.80
N LEU A 236 -2.23 10.23 16.56
CA LEU A 236 -3.00 10.85 15.48
C LEU A 236 -4.45 10.35 15.42
N PHE A 237 -4.81 9.46 16.33
CA PHE A 237 -6.14 8.82 16.39
C PHE A 237 -6.76 8.95 17.77
N ARG A 238 -8.09 8.98 17.83
CA ARG A 238 -8.86 9.01 19.09
C ARG A 238 -8.93 7.62 19.70
N VAL A 239 -7.86 7.25 20.37
CA VAL A 239 -7.70 5.96 21.05
C VAL A 239 -7.16 6.18 22.47
N ASP A 240 -7.52 5.27 23.38
CA ASP A 240 -7.00 5.27 24.74
C ASP A 240 -5.52 4.80 24.79
N ALA A 241 -4.92 4.83 25.98
CA ALA A 241 -3.54 4.41 26.20
C ALA A 241 -3.26 2.95 25.80
N ALA A 242 -4.28 2.08 25.82
CA ALA A 242 -4.20 0.69 25.35
C ALA A 242 -4.36 0.57 23.83
N GLY A 243 -4.69 1.65 23.14
CA GLY A 243 -4.94 1.69 21.68
C GLY A 243 -6.36 1.30 21.31
N ARG A 244 -7.31 1.28 22.26
CA ARG A 244 -8.73 1.00 21.97
C ARG A 244 -9.41 2.29 21.51
N PRO A 245 -10.22 2.25 20.44
CA PRO A 245 -10.94 3.41 19.97
C PRO A 245 -11.86 4.00 21.03
N GLU A 246 -11.81 5.31 21.26
CA GLU A 246 -12.77 6.06 22.07
C GLU A 246 -14.10 6.22 21.34
N ALA A 247 -14.04 6.28 20.02
CA ALA A 247 -15.18 6.32 19.11
C ALA A 247 -14.75 5.74 17.75
N VAL A 248 -15.69 5.19 17.02
CA VAL A 248 -15.48 4.59 15.69
C VAL A 248 -16.40 5.22 14.66
N ALA A 249 -15.97 5.12 13.38
CA ALA A 249 -16.76 5.60 12.26
C ALA A 249 -18.01 4.74 12.03
N GLY A 250 -19.04 5.39 11.52
CA GLY A 250 -20.28 4.78 11.12
C GLY A 250 -21.21 5.83 10.52
N VAL A 251 -22.39 5.39 10.07
CA VAL A 251 -23.43 6.27 9.54
C VAL A 251 -24.77 5.98 10.26
N PRO A 252 -25.59 7.02 10.49
CA PRO A 252 -26.92 6.83 11.07
C PRO A 252 -27.82 6.04 10.10
N PRO A 253 -29.01 5.62 10.56
CA PRO A 253 -30.01 5.02 9.69
C PRO A 253 -30.30 5.87 8.45
N ASP A 254 -30.37 5.22 7.31
CA ASP A 254 -30.62 5.83 6.01
C ASP A 254 -31.59 4.98 5.17
N TYR A 255 -31.77 5.34 3.91
CA TYR A 255 -32.64 4.60 2.99
C TYR A 255 -32.17 3.16 2.72
N PHE A 256 -30.87 2.88 2.80
CA PHE A 256 -30.29 1.57 2.53
C PHE A 256 -30.25 0.67 3.75
N ASN A 257 -30.17 1.25 4.96
CA ASN A 257 -30.12 0.50 6.21
C ASN A 257 -30.84 1.25 7.34
N ALA A 258 -31.98 0.71 7.78
CA ALA A 258 -32.82 1.31 8.82
C ALA A 258 -32.16 1.32 10.22
N GLU A 259 -31.11 0.53 10.44
CA GLU A 259 -30.34 0.49 11.69
C GLU A 259 -29.05 1.31 11.64
N GLY A 260 -28.72 1.87 10.45
CA GLY A 260 -27.44 2.50 10.20
C GLY A 260 -26.32 1.47 10.00
N GLN A 261 -25.07 1.94 9.92
CA GLN A 261 -23.91 1.07 9.75
C GLN A 261 -22.82 1.47 10.74
N LEU A 262 -22.25 0.50 11.42
CA LEU A 262 -21.08 0.67 12.28
C LEU A 262 -19.86 0.10 11.52
N TRP A 263 -18.98 0.98 11.02
CA TRP A 263 -17.84 0.56 10.22
C TRP A 263 -16.64 0.12 11.06
N GLY A 264 -16.55 0.60 12.31
CA GLY A 264 -15.50 0.20 13.24
C GLY A 264 -14.15 0.87 13.04
N ASN A 265 -13.98 1.68 12.00
CA ASN A 265 -12.72 2.39 11.76
C ASN A 265 -12.47 3.44 12.85
N PRO A 266 -11.23 3.57 13.37
CA PRO A 266 -10.88 4.58 14.35
C PRO A 266 -10.98 6.00 13.76
N LEU A 267 -11.36 6.95 14.60
CA LEU A 267 -11.42 8.35 14.20
C LEU A 267 -10.06 9.04 14.39
N TYR A 268 -9.77 9.99 13.50
CA TYR A 268 -8.57 10.84 13.61
C TYR A 268 -8.70 11.87 14.75
N ASP A 269 -7.60 12.15 15.41
CA ASP A 269 -7.42 13.34 16.24
C ASP A 269 -6.97 14.51 15.36
N TRP A 270 -7.96 15.29 14.89
CA TRP A 270 -7.70 16.41 13.98
C TRP A 270 -6.90 17.53 14.62
N ASP A 271 -6.97 17.70 15.95
CA ASP A 271 -6.19 18.71 16.65
C ASP A 271 -4.72 18.28 16.75
N ALA A 272 -4.45 17.02 17.04
CA ALA A 272 -3.10 16.47 17.00
C ALA A 272 -2.52 16.54 15.57
N MET A 273 -3.30 16.20 14.55
CA MET A 273 -2.86 16.31 13.14
C MET A 273 -2.55 17.74 12.74
N ARG A 274 -3.38 18.69 13.15
CA ARG A 274 -3.15 20.13 12.91
C ARG A 274 -1.88 20.62 13.59
N ALA A 275 -1.63 20.18 14.83
CA ALA A 275 -0.42 20.53 15.57
C ALA A 275 0.85 20.05 14.86
N GLU A 276 0.80 18.94 14.15
CA GLU A 276 1.90 18.41 13.31
C GLU A 276 1.91 18.99 11.88
N GLY A 277 1.01 19.93 11.55
CA GLY A 277 0.90 20.49 10.20
C GLY A 277 0.41 19.51 9.15
N PHE A 278 -0.44 18.55 9.53
CA PHE A 278 -1.00 17.49 8.67
C PHE A 278 0.05 16.69 7.90
N ARG A 279 1.22 16.51 8.51
CA ARG A 279 2.39 15.89 7.85
C ARG A 279 2.13 14.45 7.41
N TRP A 280 1.28 13.74 8.12
CA TRP A 280 0.89 12.38 7.76
C TRP A 280 0.07 12.36 6.44
N TRP A 281 -0.81 13.35 6.22
CA TRP A 281 -1.58 13.51 4.99
C TRP A 281 -0.72 14.04 3.84
#